data_ff006844f03633f5bab7490ce1802738
#
_entry.id   ff006844f03633f5bab7490ce1802738
#
_cell.length_a   1.000
_cell.length_b   1.000
_cell.length_c   1.000
_cell.angle_alpha   90.00
_cell.angle_beta   90.00
_cell.angle_gamma   90.00
#
_symmetry.space_group_name_H-M   'P 1'
#
loop_
_entity.id
_entity.type
_entity.pdbx_description
1 polymer ?
#
loop_
_entity_poly.entity_id
_entity_poly.type
_entity_poly.pdbx_seq_one_letter_code
_entity_poly.pdbx_strand_id
1 'polypeptide(L)'
;DLRMDLDAHRTIGQYVKTLSFESIAARILQEKGFSMETTPMKPVTTSDCSTFTFENGSAADAASGVYLEFTLHFMAEKDMIVHLTSANSSSSAEDGTLISSGNSQLPQAMRISFTADGQNWVYDPGMGDSLQNSGTLRTFGIGSASAMRISDNNAMFSLKEGQDKAVVVHIWMEGTDEACTDELQSADYSIRMRFTGTDENGNTFSGQ
;
A
#
# COMPACT_ATOMS: atom_id res chain seq x y z
N ASP A 1 1.13 -15.56 13.50
CA ASP A 1 1.49 -15.29 12.09
C ASP A 1 0.48 -14.38 11.45
N LEU A 2 0.97 -13.44 10.69
CA LEU A 2 0.22 -12.61 9.75
C LEU A 2 0.59 -13.07 8.34
N ARG A 3 -0.40 -13.39 7.53
CA ARG A 3 -0.18 -13.85 6.16
C ARG A 3 -1.12 -13.18 5.18
N MET A 4 -0.77 -13.23 3.91
CA MET A 4 -1.53 -12.61 2.83
C MET A 4 -1.56 -13.49 1.57
N ASP A 5 -2.52 -13.23 0.71
CA ASP A 5 -2.59 -13.81 -0.62
C ASP A 5 -3.43 -12.91 -1.54
N LEU A 6 -3.42 -13.20 -2.83
CA LEU A 6 -4.26 -12.51 -3.81
C LEU A 6 -5.67 -13.09 -3.88
N ASP A 7 -5.93 -14.22 -3.22
CA ASP A 7 -7.22 -14.87 -3.14
C ASP A 7 -7.64 -15.12 -1.70
N ALA A 8 -8.94 -15.13 -1.44
CA ALA A 8 -9.49 -15.54 -0.16
C ALA A 8 -9.39 -17.05 0.03
N HIS A 9 -9.00 -17.47 1.22
CA HIS A 9 -8.92 -18.88 1.60
C HIS A 9 -9.54 -19.09 2.97
N ARG A 10 -9.68 -20.37 3.38
CA ARG A 10 -10.32 -20.74 4.65
C ARG A 10 -9.36 -20.97 5.79
N THR A 11 -8.10 -21.31 5.49
CA THR A 11 -7.10 -21.62 6.50
C THR A 11 -5.81 -20.85 6.25
N ILE A 12 -5.12 -20.50 7.32
CA ILE A 12 -3.90 -19.68 7.23
C ILE A 12 -2.78 -20.35 6.41
N GLY A 13 -2.75 -21.67 6.36
CA GLY A 13 -1.77 -22.40 5.57
C GLY A 13 -1.86 -22.17 4.07
N GLN A 14 -2.97 -21.64 3.58
CA GLN A 14 -3.19 -21.28 2.17
C GLN A 14 -2.71 -19.86 1.82
N TYR A 15 -2.32 -19.10 2.83
CA TYR A 15 -1.76 -17.76 2.67
C TYR A 15 -0.23 -17.82 2.80
N VAL A 16 0.46 -16.82 2.29
CA VAL A 16 1.93 -16.72 2.31
C VAL A 16 2.39 -15.60 3.22
N LYS A 17 3.62 -15.68 3.71
CA LYS A 17 4.21 -14.64 4.56
C LYS A 17 4.67 -13.43 3.76
N THR A 18 5.10 -13.66 2.53
CA THR A 18 5.55 -12.62 1.62
C THR A 18 4.95 -12.86 0.24
N LEU A 19 4.53 -11.78 -0.40
CA LEU A 19 3.97 -11.81 -1.75
C LEU A 19 4.86 -10.96 -2.65
N SER A 20 5.35 -11.55 -3.75
CA SER A 20 6.20 -10.81 -4.68
C SER A 20 5.38 -9.80 -5.48
N PHE A 21 6.00 -8.68 -5.83
CA PHE A 21 5.39 -7.72 -6.72
C PHE A 21 5.15 -8.30 -8.13
N GLU A 22 5.96 -9.26 -8.54
CA GLU A 22 5.75 -10.01 -9.78
C GLU A 22 4.44 -10.79 -9.79
N SER A 23 4.06 -11.40 -8.67
CA SER A 23 2.76 -12.07 -8.52
C SER A 23 1.60 -11.08 -8.63
N ILE A 24 1.75 -9.90 -8.07
CA ILE A 24 0.77 -8.82 -8.19
C ILE A 24 0.66 -8.36 -9.65
N ALA A 25 1.79 -8.17 -10.32
CA ALA A 25 1.82 -7.79 -11.74
C ALA A 25 1.12 -8.83 -12.63
N ALA A 26 1.35 -10.12 -12.37
CA ALA A 26 0.69 -11.20 -13.09
C ALA A 26 -0.83 -11.21 -12.88
N ARG A 27 -1.29 -10.95 -11.66
CA ARG A 27 -2.72 -10.82 -11.34
C ARG A 27 -3.35 -9.62 -12.05
N ILE A 28 -2.68 -8.47 -12.06
CA ILE A 28 -3.14 -7.28 -12.78
C ILE A 28 -3.27 -7.55 -14.27
N LEU A 29 -2.28 -8.21 -14.88
CA LEU A 29 -2.35 -8.60 -16.27
C LEU A 29 -3.55 -9.51 -16.55
N GLN A 30 -3.80 -10.49 -15.69
CA GLN A 30 -4.93 -11.41 -15.82
C GLN A 30 -6.28 -10.69 -15.68
N GLU A 31 -6.43 -9.80 -14.70
CA GLU A 31 -7.71 -9.16 -14.39
C GLU A 31 -7.99 -7.89 -15.21
N LYS A 32 -6.97 -7.12 -15.50
CA LYS A 32 -7.10 -5.80 -16.16
C LYS A 32 -6.66 -5.82 -17.62
N GLY A 33 -5.84 -6.77 -18.02
CA GLY A 33 -5.41 -6.93 -19.40
C GLY A 33 -4.23 -6.07 -19.85
N PHE A 34 -3.51 -5.42 -18.92
CA PHE A 34 -2.31 -4.66 -19.25
C PHE A 34 -1.09 -5.19 -18.51
N SER A 35 0.09 -4.99 -19.12
CA SER A 35 1.37 -5.29 -18.50
C SER A 35 1.92 -4.06 -17.78
N MET A 36 2.25 -4.20 -16.50
CA MET A 36 2.88 -3.12 -15.72
C MET A 36 4.23 -2.69 -16.28
N GLU A 37 4.97 -3.64 -16.88
CA GLU A 37 6.30 -3.35 -17.45
C GLU A 37 6.25 -2.43 -18.67
N THR A 38 5.18 -2.50 -19.45
CA THR A 38 5.05 -1.78 -20.72
C THR A 38 4.02 -0.66 -20.69
N THR A 39 3.26 -0.55 -19.60
CA THR A 39 2.21 0.47 -19.46
C THR A 39 2.61 1.48 -18.38
N PRO A 40 3.04 2.69 -18.76
CA PRO A 40 3.44 3.69 -17.79
C PRO A 40 2.22 4.25 -17.04
N MET A 41 2.40 4.52 -15.75
CA MET A 41 1.42 5.29 -14.99
C MET A 41 1.37 6.73 -15.49
N LYS A 42 0.21 7.36 -15.34
CA LYS A 42 0.01 8.79 -15.63
C LYS A 42 -0.49 9.50 -14.37
N PRO A 43 -0.21 10.80 -14.23
CA PRO A 43 -0.69 11.56 -13.08
C PRO A 43 -2.22 11.53 -12.99
N VAL A 44 -2.70 11.11 -11.83
CA VAL A 44 -4.13 11.11 -11.48
C VAL A 44 -4.28 11.55 -10.02
N THR A 45 -5.50 11.86 -9.62
CA THR A 45 -5.82 12.21 -8.24
C THR A 45 -7.12 11.54 -7.81
N THR A 46 -7.32 11.44 -6.51
CA THR A 46 -8.53 10.88 -5.92
C THR A 46 -8.84 11.54 -4.60
N SER A 47 -10.14 11.65 -4.28
CA SER A 47 -10.62 12.10 -2.96
C SER A 47 -11.25 10.98 -2.14
N ASP A 48 -11.47 9.81 -2.73
CA ASP A 48 -12.18 8.69 -2.10
C ASP A 48 -11.41 7.36 -2.17
N CYS A 49 -10.22 7.35 -2.78
CA CYS A 49 -9.41 6.15 -3.03
C CYS A 49 -10.15 5.08 -3.85
N SER A 50 -11.11 5.47 -4.64
CA SER A 50 -11.93 4.57 -5.46
C SER A 50 -12.10 5.12 -6.87
N THR A 51 -12.36 6.42 -6.99
CA THR A 51 -12.53 7.13 -8.26
C THR A 51 -11.32 8.01 -8.51
N PHE A 52 -10.66 7.78 -9.63
CA PHE A 52 -9.47 8.52 -10.04
C PHE A 52 -9.76 9.39 -11.24
N THR A 53 -9.21 10.60 -11.24
CA THR A 53 -9.38 11.57 -12.33
C THR A 53 -8.05 12.13 -12.80
N PHE A 54 -7.98 12.47 -14.09
CA PHE A 54 -6.88 13.24 -14.65
C PHE A 54 -6.99 14.71 -14.25
N GLU A 55 -5.94 15.49 -14.55
CA GLU A 55 -5.89 16.92 -14.24
C GLU A 55 -7.08 17.70 -14.84
N ASN A 56 -7.55 17.31 -16.00
CA ASN A 56 -8.73 17.94 -16.65
C ASN A 56 -10.07 17.51 -16.07
N GLY A 57 -10.06 16.67 -15.02
CA GLY A 57 -11.27 16.18 -14.35
C GLY A 57 -11.91 14.96 -15.01
N SER A 58 -11.39 14.49 -16.16
CA SER A 58 -11.93 13.28 -16.77
C SER A 58 -11.58 12.03 -15.97
N ALA A 59 -12.47 11.03 -16.03
CA ALA A 59 -12.29 9.78 -15.29
C ALA A 59 -11.14 8.96 -15.88
N ALA A 60 -10.32 8.40 -14.97
CA ALA A 60 -9.31 7.40 -15.33
C ALA A 60 -9.88 6.00 -15.08
N ASP A 61 -9.57 5.07 -15.99
CA ASP A 61 -10.04 3.69 -15.91
C ASP A 61 -8.91 2.79 -15.37
N ALA A 62 -9.23 1.95 -14.39
CA ALA A 62 -8.28 0.98 -13.84
C ALA A 62 -7.71 0.02 -14.90
N ALA A 63 -8.49 -0.30 -15.93
CA ALA A 63 -8.04 -1.18 -17.00
C ALA A 63 -7.06 -0.52 -17.97
N SER A 64 -6.92 0.80 -17.94
CA SER A 64 -5.97 1.53 -18.80
C SER A 64 -4.52 1.44 -18.32
N GLY A 65 -4.30 1.07 -17.06
CA GLY A 65 -2.97 0.97 -16.46
C GLY A 65 -2.37 2.31 -16.02
N VAL A 66 -3.11 3.41 -16.06
CA VAL A 66 -2.61 4.71 -15.60
C VAL A 66 -2.44 4.75 -14.08
N TYR A 67 -3.13 3.88 -13.36
CA TYR A 67 -2.92 3.57 -11.94
C TYR A 67 -3.14 2.08 -11.71
N LEU A 68 -2.72 1.57 -10.55
CA LEU A 68 -2.82 0.16 -10.22
C LEU A 68 -3.93 -0.09 -9.20
N GLU A 69 -4.68 -1.19 -9.39
CA GLU A 69 -5.73 -1.65 -8.48
C GLU A 69 -5.64 -3.16 -8.34
N PHE A 70 -5.58 -3.63 -7.11
CA PHE A 70 -5.64 -5.06 -6.80
C PHE A 70 -6.13 -5.26 -5.38
N THR A 71 -6.53 -6.49 -5.04
CA THR A 71 -7.00 -6.83 -3.71
C THR A 71 -6.01 -7.76 -3.04
N LEU A 72 -5.62 -7.42 -1.80
CA LEU A 72 -4.90 -8.31 -0.91
C LEU A 72 -5.89 -8.93 0.08
N HIS A 73 -5.72 -10.21 0.34
CA HIS A 73 -6.44 -10.92 1.40
C HIS A 73 -5.49 -11.22 2.53
N PHE A 74 -5.91 -10.93 3.75
CA PHE A 74 -5.11 -11.12 4.95
C PHE A 74 -5.80 -12.11 5.87
N MET A 75 -4.98 -12.90 6.55
CA MET A 75 -5.43 -13.77 7.65
C MET A 75 -4.37 -13.81 8.74
N ALA A 76 -4.82 -13.91 9.98
CA ALA A 76 -3.96 -13.96 11.15
C ALA A 76 -4.35 -15.10 12.08
N GLU A 77 -3.37 -15.61 12.82
CA GLU A 77 -3.58 -16.66 13.84
C GLU A 77 -4.10 -16.11 15.17
N LYS A 78 -4.15 -14.80 15.33
CA LYS A 78 -4.67 -14.09 16.49
C LYS A 78 -5.31 -12.79 16.06
N ASP A 79 -6.20 -12.26 16.90
CA ASP A 79 -6.68 -10.89 16.73
C ASP A 79 -5.50 -9.93 16.71
N MET A 80 -5.46 -9.04 15.74
CA MET A 80 -4.38 -8.05 15.64
C MET A 80 -4.80 -6.80 14.88
N ILE A 81 -3.99 -5.75 15.05
CA ILE A 81 -4.05 -4.52 14.26
C ILE A 81 -2.88 -4.57 13.28
N VAL A 82 -3.14 -4.31 12.01
CA VAL A 82 -2.12 -4.35 10.97
C VAL A 82 -1.59 -2.94 10.71
N HIS A 83 -0.27 -2.84 10.70
CA HIS A 83 0.48 -1.62 10.37
C HIS A 83 1.23 -1.83 9.07
N LEU A 84 1.38 -0.76 8.29
CA LEU A 84 2.35 -0.74 7.22
C LEU A 84 3.73 -0.50 7.84
N THR A 85 4.63 -1.46 7.71
CA THR A 85 5.92 -1.43 8.39
C THR A 85 6.89 -0.49 7.71
N SER A 86 7.46 0.43 8.47
CA SER A 86 8.51 1.33 7.99
C SER A 86 9.83 0.62 7.74
N ALA A 87 10.65 1.18 6.88
CA ALA A 87 12.05 0.82 6.82
C ALA A 87 12.73 1.27 8.12
N ASN A 88 13.39 0.36 8.82
CA ASN A 88 14.09 0.67 10.04
C ASN A 88 15.46 1.30 9.70
N SER A 89 15.78 2.41 10.33
CA SER A 89 17.07 3.10 10.13
C SER A 89 18.29 2.28 10.57
N SER A 90 18.10 1.29 11.44
CA SER A 90 19.16 0.39 11.90
C SER A 90 19.21 -0.93 11.14
N SER A 91 18.20 -1.24 10.35
CA SER A 91 18.16 -2.40 9.47
C SER A 91 18.48 -1.94 8.04
N SER A 92 18.96 -2.88 7.24
CA SER A 92 19.07 -2.62 5.81
C SER A 92 17.69 -2.16 5.28
N ALA A 93 17.71 -1.32 4.25
CA ALA A 93 16.50 -0.89 3.56
C ALA A 93 15.61 -2.07 3.08
N GLU A 94 16.06 -3.30 3.31
CA GLU A 94 15.39 -4.53 2.91
C GLU A 94 14.21 -4.91 3.82
N ASP A 95 14.07 -4.28 4.99
CA ASP A 95 13.11 -4.74 5.99
C ASP A 95 11.81 -3.94 6.09
N GLY A 96 11.61 -2.94 5.26
CA GLY A 96 10.42 -2.08 5.35
C GLY A 96 9.74 -1.81 4.03
N THR A 97 8.64 -1.09 4.09
CA THR A 97 7.95 -0.58 2.91
C THR A 97 8.81 0.48 2.23
N LEU A 98 8.97 0.33 0.93
CA LEU A 98 9.84 1.19 0.14
C LEU A 98 9.29 1.35 -1.27
N ILE A 99 9.23 2.60 -1.72
CA ILE A 99 9.10 2.93 -3.14
C ILE A 99 10.48 3.40 -3.60
N SER A 100 11.04 2.75 -4.60
CA SER A 100 12.35 3.09 -5.15
C SER A 100 12.29 3.34 -6.64
N SER A 101 13.15 4.26 -7.10
CA SER A 101 13.24 4.63 -8.52
C SER A 101 14.64 5.19 -8.81
N GLY A 102 15.08 5.07 -10.05
CA GLY A 102 16.26 5.79 -10.53
C GLY A 102 16.05 7.31 -10.54
N ASN A 103 14.81 7.77 -10.56
CA ASN A 103 14.46 9.19 -10.37
C ASN A 103 14.01 9.40 -8.92
N SER A 104 14.78 10.15 -8.14
CA SER A 104 14.52 10.37 -6.71
C SER A 104 13.24 11.16 -6.41
N GLN A 105 12.66 11.84 -7.39
CA GLN A 105 11.40 12.57 -7.22
C GLN A 105 10.18 11.65 -7.33
N LEU A 106 10.29 10.53 -8.02
CA LEU A 106 9.14 9.64 -8.23
C LEU A 106 8.54 9.12 -6.93
N PRO A 107 9.31 8.63 -5.95
CA PRO A 107 8.74 8.19 -4.68
C PRO A 107 7.93 9.29 -3.97
N GLN A 108 8.36 10.55 -4.08
CA GLN A 108 7.66 11.68 -3.48
C GLN A 108 6.29 11.94 -4.13
N ALA A 109 6.16 11.64 -5.41
CA ALA A 109 4.91 11.83 -6.17
C ALA A 109 3.97 10.63 -6.09
N MET A 110 4.41 9.49 -5.57
CA MET A 110 3.59 8.28 -5.53
C MET A 110 2.81 8.16 -4.23
N ARG A 111 1.68 7.48 -4.33
CA ARG A 111 0.79 7.15 -3.20
C ARG A 111 0.40 5.68 -3.26
N ILE A 112 0.20 5.08 -2.10
CA ILE A 112 -0.38 3.75 -1.95
C ILE A 112 -1.57 3.89 -1.00
N SER A 113 -2.75 3.42 -1.40
CA SER A 113 -3.90 3.39 -0.51
C SER A 113 -4.33 1.97 -0.20
N PHE A 114 -4.85 1.80 1.01
CA PHE A 114 -5.42 0.56 1.50
C PHE A 114 -6.85 0.87 1.95
N THR A 115 -7.81 0.11 1.46
CA THR A 115 -9.22 0.33 1.77
C THR A 115 -9.83 -0.93 2.35
N ALA A 116 -10.36 -0.81 3.57
CA ALA A 116 -11.07 -1.87 4.27
C ALA A 116 -12.01 -1.26 5.30
N ASP A 117 -13.13 -1.93 5.57
CA ASP A 117 -14.09 -1.55 6.62
C ASP A 117 -14.60 -0.10 6.48
N GLY A 118 -14.76 0.39 5.25
CA GLY A 118 -15.22 1.75 5.00
C GLY A 118 -14.18 2.84 5.29
N GLN A 119 -12.94 2.47 5.55
CA GLN A 119 -11.84 3.38 5.86
C GLN A 119 -10.76 3.28 4.78
N ASN A 120 -10.12 4.42 4.49
CA ASN A 120 -9.01 4.52 3.56
C ASN A 120 -7.76 5.00 4.29
N TRP A 121 -6.63 4.32 4.09
CA TRP A 121 -5.32 4.72 4.59
C TRP A 121 -4.40 4.98 3.39
N VAL A 122 -3.84 6.17 3.33
CA VAL A 122 -2.96 6.58 2.22
C VAL A 122 -1.54 6.75 2.74
N TYR A 123 -0.64 5.99 2.16
CA TYR A 123 0.79 6.18 2.37
C TYR A 123 1.32 7.23 1.41
N ASP A 124 1.91 8.28 2.00
CA ASP A 124 2.57 9.38 1.30
C ASP A 124 4.02 9.50 1.81
N PRO A 125 5.02 9.10 1.01
CA PRO A 125 6.41 9.14 1.45
C PRO A 125 6.90 10.52 1.89
N GLY A 126 6.31 11.60 1.36
CA GLY A 126 6.71 12.97 1.67
C GLY A 126 6.26 13.47 3.03
N MET A 127 5.38 12.76 3.73
CA MET A 127 4.82 13.22 5.01
C MET A 127 5.66 12.87 6.25
N GLY A 128 6.61 11.93 6.14
CA GLY A 128 7.33 11.43 7.31
C GLY A 128 6.38 10.73 8.27
N ASP A 129 6.36 11.14 9.55
CA ASP A 129 5.50 10.56 10.59
C ASP A 129 4.17 11.31 10.76
N SER A 130 3.89 12.30 9.94
CA SER A 130 2.67 13.09 10.05
C SER A 130 1.43 12.30 9.67
N LEU A 131 0.32 12.57 10.35
CA LEU A 131 -0.98 12.00 10.03
C LEU A 131 -1.97 13.13 9.73
N GLN A 132 -2.61 13.05 8.56
CA GLN A 132 -3.70 13.95 8.20
C GLN A 132 -4.99 13.17 8.06
N ASN A 133 -6.05 13.66 8.70
CA ASN A 133 -7.36 13.02 8.74
C ASN A 133 -8.39 13.86 8.01
N SER A 134 -9.23 13.23 7.20
CA SER A 134 -10.36 13.88 6.53
C SER A 134 -11.46 12.85 6.27
N GLY A 135 -12.58 12.94 6.99
CA GLY A 135 -13.68 11.98 6.87
C GLY A 135 -13.20 10.54 7.13
N THR A 136 -13.32 9.69 6.13
CA THR A 136 -12.86 8.29 6.18
C THR A 136 -11.41 8.13 5.73
N LEU A 137 -10.71 9.22 5.44
CA LEU A 137 -9.35 9.20 4.92
C LEU A 137 -8.34 9.46 6.04
N ARG A 138 -7.30 8.62 6.09
CA ARG A 138 -6.12 8.78 6.95
C ARG A 138 -4.88 8.75 6.07
N THR A 139 -4.15 9.87 6.01
CA THR A 139 -2.92 9.97 5.22
C THR A 139 -1.72 10.03 6.16
N PHE A 140 -0.71 9.22 5.90
CA PHE A 140 0.48 9.12 6.74
C PHE A 140 1.74 8.88 5.91
N GLY A 141 2.89 9.29 6.46
CA GLY A 141 4.20 8.82 6.04
C GLY A 141 4.64 7.67 6.93
N ILE A 142 5.73 7.03 6.55
CA ILE A 142 6.35 6.00 7.38
C ILE A 142 7.70 6.53 7.85
N GLY A 143 7.78 6.80 9.15
CA GLY A 143 9.02 7.23 9.78
C GLY A 143 10.00 6.08 10.01
N SER A 144 11.10 6.39 10.64
CA SER A 144 12.19 5.45 10.94
C SER A 144 11.99 4.68 12.25
N ALA A 145 10.76 4.53 12.71
CA ALA A 145 10.47 3.84 13.97
C ALA A 145 10.97 2.39 13.95
N SER A 146 11.64 1.99 15.02
CA SER A 146 12.17 0.64 15.16
C SER A 146 11.15 -0.39 15.62
N ALA A 147 10.00 0.06 16.13
CA ALA A 147 8.92 -0.82 16.58
C ALA A 147 7.57 -0.21 16.26
N MET A 148 6.68 -1.01 15.72
CA MET A 148 5.31 -0.60 15.40
C MET A 148 4.45 -0.73 16.67
N ARG A 149 3.58 0.24 16.90
CA ARG A 149 2.63 0.26 18.00
C ARG A 149 1.27 0.76 17.53
N ILE A 150 0.22 0.45 18.26
CA ILE A 150 -1.13 0.91 17.94
C ILE A 150 -1.25 2.44 17.89
N SER A 151 -0.39 3.15 18.62
CA SER A 151 -0.33 4.60 18.62
C SER A 151 0.42 5.20 17.41
N ASP A 152 1.08 4.35 16.64
CA ASP A 152 1.83 4.80 15.47
C ASP A 152 0.85 5.24 14.37
N ASN A 153 1.21 6.28 13.64
CA ASN A 153 0.35 6.86 12.61
C ASN A 153 0.05 5.91 11.45
N ASN A 154 0.78 4.82 11.35
CA ASN A 154 0.65 3.82 10.28
C ASN A 154 -0.17 2.59 10.67
N ALA A 155 -0.90 2.63 11.78
CA ALA A 155 -1.92 1.64 12.10
C ALA A 155 -3.08 1.73 11.10
N MET A 156 -3.51 0.59 10.59
CA MET A 156 -4.57 0.54 9.59
C MET A 156 -5.78 -0.26 10.09
N PHE A 157 -5.94 -1.47 9.62
CA PHE A 157 -7.14 -2.28 9.86
C PHE A 157 -6.88 -3.36 10.90
N SER A 158 -7.97 -3.87 11.48
CA SER A 158 -7.94 -4.99 12.42
C SER A 158 -8.24 -6.29 11.73
N LEU A 159 -7.62 -7.36 12.20
CA LEU A 159 -7.93 -8.73 11.81
C LEU A 159 -8.50 -9.49 13.01
N LYS A 160 -9.45 -10.38 12.72
CA LYS A 160 -9.93 -11.39 13.66
C LYS A 160 -9.28 -12.72 13.34
N GLU A 161 -8.92 -13.45 14.39
CA GLU A 161 -8.30 -14.78 14.28
C GLU A 161 -9.05 -15.66 13.28
N GLY A 162 -8.32 -16.20 12.30
CA GLY A 162 -8.84 -17.16 11.34
C GLY A 162 -9.86 -16.61 10.34
N GLN A 163 -10.05 -15.30 10.27
CA GLN A 163 -10.97 -14.68 9.33
C GLN A 163 -10.23 -13.97 8.20
N ASP A 164 -10.67 -14.22 6.96
CA ASP A 164 -10.16 -13.49 5.81
C ASP A 164 -10.62 -12.03 5.84
N LYS A 165 -9.72 -11.12 5.52
CA LYS A 165 -10.05 -9.72 5.25
C LYS A 165 -9.55 -9.30 3.89
N ALA A 166 -10.46 -8.84 3.04
CA ALA A 166 -10.13 -8.25 1.76
C ALA A 166 -9.77 -6.77 1.96
N VAL A 167 -8.62 -6.37 1.41
CA VAL A 167 -8.13 -5.00 1.44
C VAL A 167 -7.83 -4.58 0.02
N VAL A 168 -8.53 -3.57 -0.48
CA VAL A 168 -8.30 -3.05 -1.83
C VAL A 168 -7.11 -2.10 -1.80
N VAL A 169 -6.15 -2.33 -2.68
CA VAL A 169 -4.94 -1.52 -2.79
C VAL A 169 -4.98 -0.75 -4.10
N HIS A 170 -4.70 0.55 -4.01
CA HIS A 170 -4.46 1.40 -5.16
C HIS A 170 -3.06 1.99 -5.07
N ILE A 171 -2.38 2.09 -6.21
CA ILE A 171 -1.06 2.71 -6.33
C ILE A 171 -1.13 3.68 -7.50
N TRP A 172 -0.76 4.94 -7.26
CA TRP A 172 -0.84 5.96 -8.30
C TRP A 172 0.24 7.02 -8.16
N MET A 173 0.43 7.76 -9.24
CA MET A 173 1.26 8.96 -9.27
C MET A 173 0.32 10.15 -9.04
N GLU A 174 0.52 10.87 -7.92
CA GLU A 174 -0.38 11.95 -7.50
C GLU A 174 -0.16 13.21 -8.31
N GLY A 175 -1.12 13.52 -9.18
CA GLY A 175 -1.01 14.65 -10.10
C GLY A 175 -1.00 16.02 -9.46
N THR A 176 -1.46 16.14 -8.20
CA THR A 176 -1.47 17.41 -7.47
C THR A 176 -0.18 17.65 -6.66
N ASP A 177 0.71 16.66 -6.59
CA ASP A 177 1.98 16.79 -5.88
C ASP A 177 2.96 17.60 -6.71
N GLU A 178 3.65 18.55 -6.07
CA GLU A 178 4.65 19.40 -6.73
C GLU A 178 5.81 18.59 -7.33
N ALA A 179 6.12 17.43 -6.77
CA ALA A 179 7.13 16.53 -7.29
C ALA A 179 6.70 15.82 -8.58
N CYS A 180 5.41 15.83 -8.90
CA CYS A 180 4.87 15.16 -10.08
C CYS A 180 5.09 16.01 -11.33
N THR A 181 6.17 15.72 -12.04
CA THR A 181 6.54 16.40 -13.28
C THR A 181 6.44 15.45 -14.46
N ASP A 182 6.44 15.99 -15.68
CA ASP A 182 6.33 15.19 -16.92
C ASP A 182 7.45 14.14 -17.06
N GLU A 183 8.62 14.43 -16.48
CA GLU A 183 9.77 13.53 -16.53
C GLU A 183 9.54 12.22 -15.77
N LEU A 184 8.62 12.19 -14.81
CA LEU A 184 8.33 11.01 -14.00
C LEU A 184 7.53 9.96 -14.75
N GLN A 185 6.82 10.30 -15.81
CA GLN A 185 5.93 9.38 -16.53
C GLN A 185 6.65 8.21 -17.17
N SER A 186 7.94 8.34 -17.45
CA SER A 186 8.77 7.28 -18.02
C SER A 186 9.76 6.67 -17.03
N ALA A 187 9.72 7.09 -15.76
CA ALA A 187 10.65 6.60 -14.75
C ALA A 187 10.27 5.18 -14.31
N ASP A 188 11.27 4.31 -14.22
CA ASP A 188 11.10 2.99 -13.65
C ASP A 188 10.93 3.10 -12.14
N TYR A 189 10.16 2.18 -11.58
CA TYR A 189 9.95 2.10 -10.14
C TYR A 189 9.82 0.67 -9.67
N SER A 190 10.08 0.47 -8.38
CA SER A 190 9.74 -0.77 -7.69
C SER A 190 9.11 -0.44 -6.34
N ILE A 191 8.22 -1.30 -5.88
CA ILE A 191 7.49 -1.12 -4.63
C ILE A 191 7.63 -2.40 -3.81
N ARG A 192 7.97 -2.22 -2.55
CA ARG A 192 7.91 -3.28 -1.56
C ARG A 192 7.01 -2.82 -0.44
N MET A 193 6.06 -3.66 -0.06
CA MET A 193 5.17 -3.44 1.06
C MET A 193 5.42 -4.50 2.11
N ARG A 194 5.54 -4.07 3.36
CA ARG A 194 5.66 -4.96 4.50
C ARG A 194 4.63 -4.58 5.55
N PHE A 195 4.04 -5.59 6.17
CA PHE A 195 2.98 -5.42 7.17
C PHE A 195 3.41 -6.07 8.48
N THR A 196 3.06 -5.43 9.59
CA THR A 196 3.32 -5.94 10.93
C THR A 196 2.02 -5.93 11.72
N GLY A 197 1.75 -7.00 12.45
CA GLY A 197 0.62 -7.08 13.37
C GLY A 197 1.03 -6.70 14.78
N THR A 198 0.15 -5.97 15.50
CA THR A 198 0.29 -5.67 16.90
C THR A 198 -0.94 -6.15 17.67
N ASP A 199 -0.78 -6.37 18.99
CA ASP A 199 -1.90 -6.61 19.86
C ASP A 199 -2.67 -5.32 20.18
N GLU A 200 -3.72 -5.43 20.98
CA GLU A 200 -4.54 -4.26 21.39
C GLU A 200 -3.76 -3.22 22.21
N ASN A 201 -2.63 -3.60 22.81
CA ASN A 201 -1.76 -2.72 23.56
C ASN A 201 -0.64 -2.11 22.71
N GLY A 202 -0.62 -2.40 21.42
CA GLY A 202 0.38 -1.90 20.49
C GLY A 202 1.72 -2.61 20.51
N ASN A 203 1.79 -3.79 21.09
CA ASN A 203 3.01 -4.60 21.13
C ASN A 203 3.04 -5.57 19.95
N THR A 204 4.21 -5.73 19.35
CA THR A 204 4.42 -6.74 18.30
C THR A 204 4.40 -8.15 18.90
N PHE A 205 3.97 -9.11 18.11
CA PHE A 205 4.00 -10.52 18.50
C PHE A 205 5.42 -11.09 18.31
N SER A 206 5.79 -12.04 19.18
CA SER A 206 7.08 -12.74 19.04
C SER A 206 7.16 -13.48 17.70
N GLY A 207 8.29 -13.35 17.01
CA GLY A 207 8.55 -14.06 15.77
C GLY A 207 8.02 -13.40 14.48
N GLN A 208 7.58 -12.15 14.56
CA GLN A 208 7.20 -11.33 13.41
C GLN A 208 8.34 -10.43 12.94
#